data_f35b9185758d30535a7cca0c04e7f2fc
#
_entry.id   f35b9185758d30535a7cca0c04e7f2fc
#
_cell.length_a   1.000
_cell.length_b   1.000
_cell.length_c   1.000
_cell.angle_alpha   90.00
_cell.angle_beta   90.00
_cell.angle_gamma   90.00
#
_symmetry.space_group_name_H-M   'P 1'
#
loop_
_entity.id
_entity.type
_entity.pdbx_description
1 polymer ?
#
loop_
_entity_poly.entity_id
_entity_poly.type
_entity_poly.pdbx_seq_one_letter_code
_entity_poly.pdbx_strand_id
1 'polypeptide(L)'
;MKRVDVEIVAKETIKPTSSTDLPRTYTLSCLDQIAVDAYIPFVLFLPNNNTSRGGIITDDVVSKRSKLLKETLPAILSRFYPFVGKLKDNVVIEGNSEGGVFYVEARVKQTLEEFLCHPDDDKIRELLPEKPHINESWMGNNYAIGVQVNIFGCGGIGLSMVLSHKIIDFQTYMIFMKAWAAAVKGEPETISPSFVASDVFPSDPNLLLSHKPLVNIRKRSSPPLPENSIGNLFTPAVALCFPTSKPDLPTLIGELRDSIAKENSEKIESMKGENGLKMIKESFKHQMDAISETEYVMVTTSVLNMGIYDLDFGWGKPVWFYYINPSMTSRLLVLIDTPQGDVGVEAIVTLTSDEMEIFQCDTELLSYATLNPCPL
;
A
#
# COMPACT_ATOMS: atom_id res chain seq x y z
N MET A 1 15.75 -12.44 -21.06
CA MET A 1 14.45 -12.71 -20.40
C MET A 1 13.32 -12.56 -21.40
N LYS A 2 12.31 -13.44 -21.41
CA LYS A 2 11.12 -13.22 -22.26
C LYS A 2 10.27 -12.14 -21.60
N ARG A 3 9.94 -11.11 -22.35
CA ARG A 3 9.03 -10.02 -21.94
C ARG A 3 7.63 -10.60 -21.72
N VAL A 4 6.87 -10.08 -20.77
CA VAL A 4 5.46 -10.44 -20.61
C VAL A 4 4.68 -9.84 -21.77
N ASP A 5 3.83 -10.62 -22.40
CA ASP A 5 2.99 -10.14 -23.51
C ASP A 5 1.71 -9.54 -22.93
N VAL A 6 1.76 -8.25 -22.61
CA VAL A 6 0.64 -7.46 -22.07
C VAL A 6 0.04 -6.61 -23.19
N GLU A 7 -1.20 -6.87 -23.54
CA GLU A 7 -1.97 -6.11 -24.51
C GLU A 7 -2.94 -5.16 -23.78
N ILE A 8 -2.77 -3.86 -23.98
CA ILE A 8 -3.70 -2.86 -23.43
C ILE A 8 -4.97 -2.83 -24.28
N VAL A 9 -6.11 -3.11 -23.63
CA VAL A 9 -7.43 -3.16 -24.27
C VAL A 9 -8.14 -1.81 -24.21
N ALA A 10 -8.08 -1.14 -23.04
CA ALA A 10 -8.73 0.14 -22.82
C ALA A 10 -7.96 0.99 -21.80
N LYS A 11 -8.05 2.32 -21.96
CA LYS A 11 -7.57 3.32 -21.02
C LYS A 11 -8.62 4.39 -20.85
N GLU A 12 -8.96 4.74 -19.63
CA GLU A 12 -9.95 5.77 -19.34
C GLU A 12 -9.74 6.38 -17.95
N THR A 13 -10.42 7.49 -17.69
CA THR A 13 -10.51 8.07 -16.34
C THR A 13 -11.88 7.75 -15.76
N ILE A 14 -11.90 6.97 -14.68
CA ILE A 14 -13.13 6.69 -13.93
C ILE A 14 -13.37 7.81 -12.93
N LYS A 15 -14.51 8.47 -13.05
CA LYS A 15 -14.93 9.57 -12.18
C LYS A 15 -15.94 9.08 -11.13
N PRO A 16 -16.12 9.79 -10.00
CA PRO A 16 -17.18 9.53 -9.03
C PRO A 16 -18.58 9.60 -9.66
N THR A 17 -19.56 8.89 -9.11
CA THR A 17 -20.95 8.87 -9.60
C THR A 17 -21.59 10.25 -9.53
N SER A 18 -21.31 11.04 -8.47
CA SER A 18 -21.78 12.42 -8.32
C SER A 18 -20.60 13.30 -7.97
N SER A 19 -20.26 14.23 -8.86
CA SER A 19 -19.22 15.24 -8.61
C SER A 19 -19.77 16.50 -7.96
N THR A 20 -21.09 16.72 -8.00
CA THR A 20 -21.75 17.94 -7.51
C THR A 20 -21.94 17.97 -6.00
N ASP A 21 -22.04 16.79 -5.36
CA ASP A 21 -22.34 16.66 -3.94
C ASP A 21 -21.09 16.30 -3.09
N LEU A 22 -19.92 16.18 -3.74
CA LEU A 22 -18.67 15.88 -3.02
C LEU A 22 -18.21 17.12 -2.25
N PRO A 23 -17.63 16.94 -1.04
CA PRO A 23 -16.93 18.00 -0.35
C PRO A 23 -15.88 18.64 -1.28
N ARG A 24 -15.81 19.95 -1.30
CA ARG A 24 -14.89 20.68 -2.19
C ARG A 24 -13.44 20.55 -1.79
N THR A 25 -13.19 20.27 -0.51
CA THR A 25 -11.85 20.21 0.05
C THR A 25 -11.76 19.13 1.12
N TYR A 26 -10.57 18.53 1.22
CA TYR A 26 -10.16 17.68 2.33
C TYR A 26 -8.82 18.19 2.86
N THR A 27 -8.75 18.50 4.15
CA THR A 27 -7.50 18.96 4.79
C THR A 27 -6.68 17.76 5.21
N LEU A 28 -5.42 17.71 4.79
CA LEU A 28 -4.47 16.69 5.24
C LEU A 28 -4.19 16.84 6.74
N SER A 29 -3.99 15.74 7.43
CA SER A 29 -3.38 15.76 8.75
C SER A 29 -1.89 16.13 8.65
N CYS A 30 -1.28 16.59 9.74
CA CYS A 30 0.17 16.80 9.76
C CYS A 30 0.94 15.48 9.51
N LEU A 31 0.36 14.34 9.86
CA LEU A 31 0.94 13.02 9.56
C LEU A 31 0.92 12.71 8.06
N ASP A 32 -0.15 13.09 7.35
CA ASP A 32 -0.19 13.00 5.89
C ASP A 32 0.83 13.96 5.25
N GLN A 33 0.98 15.16 5.81
CA GLN A 33 1.93 16.14 5.29
C GLN A 33 3.39 15.67 5.38
N ILE A 34 3.76 14.95 6.44
CA ILE A 34 5.11 14.39 6.60
C ILE A 34 5.30 13.07 5.84
N ALA A 35 4.24 12.41 5.39
CA ALA A 35 4.36 11.22 4.59
C ALA A 35 5.10 11.50 3.27
N VAL A 36 5.84 10.50 2.79
CA VAL A 36 6.60 10.63 1.55
C VAL A 36 5.68 10.93 0.37
N ASP A 37 6.06 11.90 -0.46
CA ASP A 37 5.36 12.17 -1.71
C ASP A 37 5.89 11.24 -2.81
N ALA A 38 5.39 10.01 -2.79
CA ALA A 38 5.73 8.95 -3.72
C ALA A 38 4.50 8.10 -3.99
N TYR A 39 4.52 7.40 -5.09
CA TYR A 39 3.51 6.41 -5.43
C TYR A 39 3.97 5.00 -5.04
N ILE A 40 3.07 4.26 -4.40
CA ILE A 40 3.31 2.90 -3.94
C ILE A 40 2.54 1.92 -4.84
N PRO A 41 3.23 1.03 -5.55
CA PRO A 41 2.62 0.02 -6.39
C PRO A 41 2.35 -1.28 -5.63
N PHE A 42 1.13 -1.80 -5.82
CA PHE A 42 0.69 -3.11 -5.33
C PHE A 42 0.08 -3.93 -6.46
N VAL A 43 0.25 -5.24 -6.41
CA VAL A 43 -0.45 -6.17 -7.28
C VAL A 43 -1.08 -7.27 -6.45
N LEU A 44 -2.38 -7.46 -6.63
CA LEU A 44 -3.15 -8.53 -6.00
C LEU A 44 -3.52 -9.56 -7.07
N PHE A 45 -3.12 -10.80 -6.88
CA PHE A 45 -3.38 -11.89 -7.83
C PHE A 45 -4.57 -12.72 -7.35
N LEU A 46 -5.62 -12.73 -8.17
CA LEU A 46 -6.89 -13.40 -7.93
C LEU A 46 -7.04 -14.58 -8.89
N PRO A 47 -7.16 -15.80 -8.38
CA PRO A 47 -7.30 -16.98 -9.24
C PRO A 47 -8.70 -17.03 -9.87
N ASN A 48 -8.83 -17.85 -10.90
CA ASN A 48 -10.12 -18.19 -11.43
C ASN A 48 -10.60 -19.53 -10.89
N ASN A 49 -11.29 -19.53 -9.76
CA ASN A 49 -11.74 -20.74 -9.07
C ASN A 49 -12.92 -21.48 -9.76
N ASN A 50 -13.46 -20.94 -10.85
CA ASN A 50 -14.55 -21.62 -11.59
C ASN A 50 -14.10 -22.85 -12.38
N THR A 51 -12.79 -23.16 -12.45
CA THR A 51 -12.25 -24.36 -13.09
C THR A 51 -12.53 -25.65 -12.33
N SER A 52 -12.79 -25.57 -11.00
CA SER A 52 -12.97 -26.74 -10.11
C SER A 52 -14.24 -27.59 -10.41
N ARG A 53 -15.11 -27.15 -11.34
CA ARG A 53 -16.34 -27.86 -11.72
C ARG A 53 -16.41 -28.29 -13.19
N GLY A 54 -15.27 -28.32 -13.90
CA GLY A 54 -15.25 -28.68 -15.31
C GLY A 54 -15.97 -27.68 -16.25
N GLY A 55 -16.29 -26.49 -15.74
CA GLY A 55 -16.89 -25.41 -16.52
C GLY A 55 -15.84 -24.77 -17.44
N ILE A 56 -16.10 -24.76 -18.74
CA ILE A 56 -15.33 -23.98 -19.69
C ILE A 56 -15.43 -22.52 -19.27
N ILE A 57 -14.27 -21.88 -19.00
CA ILE A 57 -14.23 -20.45 -18.75
C ILE A 57 -14.61 -19.77 -20.07
N THR A 58 -15.79 -19.19 -20.08
CA THR A 58 -16.22 -18.40 -21.24
C THR A 58 -15.67 -17.00 -21.08
N ASP A 59 -15.28 -16.38 -22.18
CA ASP A 59 -14.91 -14.94 -22.25
C ASP A 59 -15.96 -14.05 -21.54
N ASP A 60 -17.19 -14.51 -21.47
CA ASP A 60 -18.32 -13.92 -20.80
C ASP A 60 -18.13 -13.76 -19.27
N VAL A 61 -17.57 -14.76 -18.58
CA VAL A 61 -17.36 -14.69 -17.11
C VAL A 61 -16.26 -13.68 -16.78
N VAL A 62 -15.19 -13.72 -17.54
CA VAL A 62 -14.04 -12.80 -17.36
C VAL A 62 -14.46 -11.37 -17.67
N SER A 63 -15.18 -11.17 -18.78
CA SER A 63 -15.74 -9.86 -19.14
C SER A 63 -16.69 -9.31 -18.10
N LYS A 64 -17.52 -10.17 -17.46
CA LYS A 64 -18.40 -9.76 -16.37
C LYS A 64 -17.63 -9.29 -15.12
N ARG A 65 -16.53 -9.95 -14.76
CA ARG A 65 -15.71 -9.57 -13.60
C ARG A 65 -15.03 -8.23 -13.83
N SER A 66 -14.37 -8.05 -14.99
CA SER A 66 -13.76 -6.77 -15.36
C SER A 66 -14.79 -5.65 -15.37
N LYS A 67 -15.96 -5.91 -15.95
CA LYS A 67 -17.08 -4.97 -15.98
C LYS A 67 -17.57 -4.60 -14.56
N LEU A 68 -17.74 -5.57 -13.65
CA LEU A 68 -18.15 -5.31 -12.26
C LEU A 68 -17.12 -4.46 -11.50
N LEU A 69 -15.83 -4.76 -11.63
CA LEU A 69 -14.77 -3.93 -11.05
C LEU A 69 -14.90 -2.48 -11.52
N LYS A 70 -15.07 -2.28 -12.81
CA LYS A 70 -15.17 -0.95 -13.40
C LYS A 70 -16.45 -0.21 -13.01
N GLU A 71 -17.61 -0.87 -13.06
CA GLU A 71 -18.91 -0.25 -12.83
C GLU A 71 -19.19 0.11 -11.36
N THR A 72 -18.53 -0.59 -10.43
CA THR A 72 -18.67 -0.31 -8.99
C THR A 72 -17.73 0.77 -8.48
N LEU A 73 -16.60 1.01 -9.18
CA LEU A 73 -15.58 1.96 -8.76
C LEU A 73 -16.10 3.40 -8.61
N PRO A 74 -16.96 3.97 -9.49
CA PRO A 74 -17.50 5.32 -9.35
C PRO A 74 -18.21 5.58 -8.02
N ALA A 75 -19.00 4.63 -7.53
CA ALA A 75 -19.69 4.74 -6.25
C ALA A 75 -18.72 4.73 -5.06
N ILE A 76 -17.67 3.91 -5.13
CA ILE A 76 -16.61 3.88 -4.12
C ILE A 76 -15.83 5.19 -4.12
N LEU A 77 -15.48 5.73 -5.29
CA LEU A 77 -14.78 7.01 -5.41
C LEU A 77 -15.59 8.19 -4.84
N SER A 78 -16.92 8.14 -4.94
CA SER A 78 -17.78 9.14 -4.30
C SER A 78 -17.64 9.13 -2.76
N ARG A 79 -17.42 7.97 -2.17
CA ARG A 79 -17.23 7.81 -0.71
C ARG A 79 -15.80 8.14 -0.28
N PHE A 80 -14.81 7.79 -1.10
CA PHE A 80 -13.40 8.09 -0.90
C PHE A 80 -12.98 9.32 -1.71
N TYR A 81 -13.79 10.37 -1.67
CA TYR A 81 -13.64 11.57 -2.50
C TYR A 81 -12.23 12.22 -2.46
N PRO A 82 -11.43 12.15 -1.36
CA PRO A 82 -10.09 12.73 -1.40
C PRO A 82 -9.18 12.07 -2.44
N PHE A 83 -9.45 10.81 -2.83
CA PHE A 83 -8.63 10.07 -3.78
C PHE A 83 -8.81 10.51 -5.24
N VAL A 84 -9.80 11.34 -5.50
CA VAL A 84 -10.06 11.90 -6.85
C VAL A 84 -9.79 13.41 -6.92
N GLY A 85 -9.33 14.02 -5.82
CA GLY A 85 -8.97 15.43 -5.76
C GLY A 85 -7.55 15.69 -6.27
N LYS A 86 -7.18 16.96 -6.21
CA LYS A 86 -5.83 17.44 -6.54
C LYS A 86 -5.14 17.99 -5.29
N LEU A 87 -3.95 17.49 -5.01
CA LEU A 87 -3.14 17.97 -3.88
C LEU A 87 -2.64 19.38 -4.15
N LYS A 88 -2.86 20.30 -3.19
CA LYS A 88 -2.44 21.68 -3.25
C LYS A 88 -1.67 22.06 -1.98
N ASP A 89 -0.51 22.67 -2.18
CA ASP A 89 0.36 23.22 -1.13
C ASP A 89 0.72 22.23 0.00
N ASN A 90 0.64 20.93 -0.27
CA ASN A 90 0.83 19.86 0.73
C ASN A 90 -0.10 19.99 1.98
N VAL A 91 -1.22 20.67 1.86
CA VAL A 91 -2.16 20.96 2.95
C VAL A 91 -3.56 20.48 2.65
N VAL A 92 -4.02 20.70 1.41
CA VAL A 92 -5.41 20.48 1.04
C VAL A 92 -5.51 19.65 -0.24
N ILE A 93 -6.47 18.75 -0.26
CA ILE A 93 -6.92 18.10 -1.49
C ILE A 93 -8.18 18.83 -1.93
N GLU A 94 -8.07 19.50 -3.08
CA GLU A 94 -9.21 20.18 -3.69
C GLU A 94 -10.00 19.22 -4.56
N GLY A 95 -11.33 19.21 -4.40
CA GLY A 95 -12.22 18.47 -5.28
C GLY A 95 -12.04 18.95 -6.72
N ASN A 96 -11.82 18.02 -7.62
CA ASN A 96 -11.56 18.30 -9.03
C ASN A 96 -12.65 17.64 -9.90
N SER A 97 -13.44 18.43 -10.63
CA SER A 97 -14.43 17.91 -11.58
C SER A 97 -13.81 17.07 -12.71
N GLU A 98 -12.52 17.29 -12.97
CA GLU A 98 -11.73 16.50 -13.92
C GLU A 98 -10.97 15.33 -13.24
N GLY A 99 -11.00 15.27 -11.90
CA GLY A 99 -10.38 14.24 -11.11
C GLY A 99 -11.01 12.87 -11.29
N GLY A 100 -10.26 11.84 -10.94
CA GLY A 100 -10.70 10.45 -11.07
C GLY A 100 -9.55 9.49 -10.84
N VAL A 101 -9.78 8.26 -11.22
CA VAL A 101 -8.78 7.18 -11.21
C VAL A 101 -8.39 6.86 -12.65
N PHE A 102 -7.11 6.83 -12.95
CA PHE A 102 -6.61 6.32 -14.23
C PHE A 102 -6.79 4.80 -14.26
N TYR A 103 -7.65 4.32 -15.15
CA TYR A 103 -8.06 2.93 -15.21
C TYR A 103 -7.65 2.30 -16.54
N VAL A 104 -7.01 1.14 -16.47
CA VAL A 104 -6.52 0.39 -17.61
C VAL A 104 -7.08 -1.04 -17.57
N GLU A 105 -7.57 -1.53 -18.68
CA GLU A 105 -7.83 -2.95 -18.92
C GLU A 105 -6.74 -3.53 -19.82
N ALA A 106 -6.17 -4.65 -19.41
CA ALA A 106 -5.10 -5.33 -20.15
C ALA A 106 -5.36 -6.84 -20.22
N ARG A 107 -4.88 -7.46 -21.29
CA ARG A 107 -4.83 -8.91 -21.43
C ARG A 107 -3.40 -9.40 -21.34
N VAL A 108 -3.19 -10.48 -20.59
CA VAL A 108 -1.91 -11.16 -20.45
C VAL A 108 -2.05 -12.55 -21.09
N LYS A 109 -1.25 -12.85 -22.11
CA LYS A 109 -1.40 -14.13 -22.85
C LYS A 109 -1.09 -15.36 -22.01
N GLN A 110 -0.16 -15.24 -21.06
CA GLN A 110 0.18 -16.32 -20.15
C GLN A 110 -0.99 -16.66 -19.20
N THR A 111 -1.00 -17.87 -18.67
CA THR A 111 -1.84 -18.19 -17.51
C THR A 111 -1.27 -17.56 -16.24
N LEU A 112 -2.12 -17.39 -15.22
CA LEU A 112 -1.67 -16.87 -13.93
C LEU A 112 -0.63 -17.81 -13.28
N GLU A 113 -0.81 -19.12 -13.40
CA GLU A 113 0.12 -20.12 -12.90
C GLU A 113 1.49 -20.01 -13.57
N GLU A 114 1.54 -19.95 -14.92
CA GLU A 114 2.79 -19.76 -15.65
C GLU A 114 3.52 -18.47 -15.27
N PHE A 115 2.77 -17.41 -14.99
CA PHE A 115 3.33 -16.13 -14.56
C PHE A 115 3.92 -16.22 -13.14
N LEU A 116 3.19 -16.84 -12.20
CA LEU A 116 3.57 -16.93 -10.79
C LEU A 116 4.61 -18.02 -10.49
N CYS A 117 4.85 -18.96 -11.39
CA CYS A 117 5.94 -19.95 -11.23
C CYS A 117 7.33 -19.31 -11.11
N HIS A 118 7.56 -18.18 -11.79
CA HIS A 118 8.83 -17.47 -11.78
C HIS A 118 8.60 -15.96 -11.82
N PRO A 119 8.03 -15.39 -10.75
CA PRO A 119 7.79 -13.96 -10.69
C PRO A 119 9.12 -13.22 -10.54
N ASP A 120 9.23 -12.10 -11.21
CA ASP A 120 10.32 -11.14 -11.02
C ASP A 120 9.79 -9.71 -11.14
N ASP A 121 10.51 -8.76 -10.53
CA ASP A 121 10.13 -7.35 -10.47
C ASP A 121 9.85 -6.75 -11.85
N ASP A 122 10.68 -7.04 -12.85
CA ASP A 122 10.55 -6.46 -14.20
C ASP A 122 9.24 -6.92 -14.85
N LYS A 123 8.90 -8.21 -14.71
CA LYS A 123 7.63 -8.73 -15.21
C LYS A 123 6.42 -8.16 -14.48
N ILE A 124 6.51 -8.01 -13.15
CA ILE A 124 5.41 -7.47 -12.36
C ILE A 124 5.20 -5.98 -12.68
N ARG A 125 6.27 -5.23 -12.95
CA ARG A 125 6.18 -3.82 -13.38
C ARG A 125 5.41 -3.64 -14.70
N GLU A 126 5.44 -4.62 -15.61
CA GLU A 126 4.66 -4.57 -16.85
C GLU A 126 3.14 -4.68 -16.62
N LEU A 127 2.73 -5.14 -15.41
CA LEU A 127 1.31 -5.20 -15.01
C LEU A 127 0.81 -3.89 -14.38
N LEU A 128 1.65 -2.88 -14.19
CA LEU A 128 1.26 -1.61 -13.55
C LEU A 128 0.64 -0.63 -14.55
N PRO A 129 -0.30 0.22 -14.10
CA PRO A 129 -0.80 1.31 -14.92
C PRO A 129 0.33 2.30 -15.24
N GLU A 130 0.29 2.90 -16.43
CA GLU A 130 1.29 3.89 -16.84
C GLU A 130 1.16 5.24 -16.11
N LYS A 131 0.02 5.48 -15.46
CA LYS A 131 -0.27 6.70 -14.68
C LYS A 131 -1.01 6.36 -13.39
N PRO A 132 -0.67 7.03 -12.29
CA PRO A 132 0.52 7.87 -12.13
C PRO A 132 1.80 7.03 -12.23
N HIS A 133 2.88 7.64 -12.69
CA HIS A 133 4.16 6.92 -12.73
C HIS A 133 4.76 6.83 -11.32
N ILE A 134 5.32 5.67 -10.96
CA ILE A 134 5.81 5.40 -9.60
C ILE A 134 6.92 6.36 -9.12
N ASN A 135 7.63 6.99 -10.02
CA ASN A 135 8.71 7.95 -9.72
C ASN A 135 8.24 9.41 -9.75
N GLU A 136 6.94 9.65 -9.88
CA GLU A 136 6.37 10.98 -9.87
C GLU A 136 5.90 11.39 -8.47
N SER A 137 5.64 12.69 -8.29
CA SER A 137 4.99 13.29 -7.13
C SER A 137 3.51 13.51 -7.42
N TRP A 138 2.65 13.36 -6.42
CA TRP A 138 1.26 13.72 -6.57
C TRP A 138 1.07 15.24 -6.73
N MET A 139 1.92 16.05 -6.13
CA MET A 139 1.95 17.52 -6.30
C MET A 139 2.29 17.95 -7.72
N GLY A 140 1.83 17.46 -8.70
CA GLY A 140 2.05 17.78 -10.13
C GLY A 140 1.28 16.86 -11.00
N ASN A 141 0.64 15.88 -10.39
CA ASN A 141 -0.11 14.84 -11.08
C ASN A 141 -1.62 15.01 -10.90
N ASN A 142 -2.39 14.57 -11.87
CA ASN A 142 -3.85 14.64 -11.83
C ASN A 142 -4.49 13.43 -11.12
N TYR A 143 -3.72 12.38 -10.84
CA TYR A 143 -4.23 11.12 -10.30
C TYR A 143 -3.54 10.77 -8.99
N ALA A 144 -4.31 10.61 -7.91
CA ALA A 144 -3.83 10.00 -6.68
C ALA A 144 -3.73 8.48 -6.80
N ILE A 145 -4.52 7.88 -7.71
CA ILE A 145 -4.63 6.44 -7.90
C ILE A 145 -4.64 6.10 -9.39
N GLY A 146 -3.86 5.08 -9.75
CA GLY A 146 -3.97 4.35 -11.00
C GLY A 146 -4.35 2.90 -10.74
N VAL A 147 -5.19 2.33 -11.57
CA VAL A 147 -5.63 0.93 -11.53
C VAL A 147 -5.39 0.28 -12.88
N GLN A 148 -4.83 -0.93 -12.89
CA GLN A 148 -4.80 -1.77 -14.08
C GLN A 148 -5.34 -3.17 -13.75
N VAL A 149 -6.33 -3.59 -14.49
CA VAL A 149 -6.91 -4.94 -14.42
C VAL A 149 -6.27 -5.78 -15.52
N ASN A 150 -5.41 -6.70 -15.11
CA ASN A 150 -4.69 -7.61 -16.01
C ASN A 150 -5.43 -8.95 -16.06
N ILE A 151 -6.01 -9.27 -17.18
CA ILE A 151 -6.75 -10.51 -17.39
C ILE A 151 -5.82 -11.53 -18.00
N PHE A 152 -5.48 -12.57 -17.25
CA PHE A 152 -4.64 -13.67 -17.69
C PHE A 152 -5.39 -14.65 -18.61
N GLY A 153 -4.67 -15.39 -19.46
CA GLY A 153 -5.25 -16.34 -20.40
C GLY A 153 -6.13 -17.43 -19.76
N CYS A 154 -5.93 -17.74 -18.47
CA CYS A 154 -6.78 -18.64 -17.69
C CYS A 154 -7.98 -17.95 -17.04
N GLY A 155 -8.19 -16.64 -17.26
CA GLY A 155 -9.23 -15.85 -16.60
C GLY A 155 -8.93 -15.46 -15.15
N GLY A 156 -7.74 -15.73 -14.63
CA GLY A 156 -7.23 -15.13 -13.41
C GLY A 156 -7.01 -13.63 -13.60
N ILE A 157 -7.02 -12.85 -12.51
CA ILE A 157 -6.89 -11.39 -12.56
C ILE A 157 -5.70 -10.93 -11.72
N GLY A 158 -4.81 -10.13 -12.33
CA GLY A 158 -3.84 -9.31 -11.61
C GLY A 158 -4.41 -7.90 -11.44
N LEU A 159 -4.86 -7.57 -10.25
CA LEU A 159 -5.36 -6.24 -9.92
C LEU A 159 -4.22 -5.38 -9.42
N SER A 160 -3.69 -4.54 -10.29
CA SER A 160 -2.58 -3.65 -10.00
C SER A 160 -3.07 -2.27 -9.63
N MET A 161 -2.48 -1.69 -8.60
CA MET A 161 -2.76 -0.32 -8.16
C MET A 161 -1.48 0.43 -7.89
N VAL A 162 -1.44 1.70 -8.28
CA VAL A 162 -0.40 2.67 -7.96
C VAL A 162 -1.04 3.81 -7.19
N LEU A 163 -0.63 4.01 -5.94
CA LEU A 163 -1.33 4.84 -4.96
C LEU A 163 -0.41 5.91 -4.40
N SER A 164 -0.90 7.16 -4.27
CA SER A 164 -0.15 8.21 -3.59
C SER A 164 -0.05 7.95 -2.08
N HIS A 165 1.20 7.88 -1.59
CA HIS A 165 1.44 7.70 -0.15
C HIS A 165 1.12 8.96 0.68
N LYS A 166 0.83 10.09 0.02
CA LYS A 166 0.44 11.33 0.71
C LYS A 166 -0.84 11.23 1.51
N ILE A 167 -1.71 10.27 1.20
CA ILE A 167 -3.00 10.09 1.90
C ILE A 167 -3.32 8.62 2.15
N ILE A 168 -2.61 7.70 1.51
CA ILE A 168 -2.94 6.28 1.54
C ILE A 168 -1.81 5.51 2.21
N ASP A 169 -1.99 5.17 3.49
CA ASP A 169 -1.22 4.13 4.14
C ASP A 169 -1.81 2.75 3.82
N PHE A 170 -1.15 1.68 4.24
CA PHE A 170 -1.61 0.34 3.92
C PHE A 170 -2.97 0.00 4.54
N GLN A 171 -3.27 0.51 5.74
CA GLN A 171 -4.59 0.33 6.36
C GLN A 171 -5.68 1.05 5.54
N THR A 172 -5.40 2.25 5.06
CA THR A 172 -6.30 3.00 4.17
C THR A 172 -6.52 2.27 2.85
N TYR A 173 -5.46 1.69 2.25
CA TYR A 173 -5.58 0.80 1.09
C TYR A 173 -6.52 -0.37 1.38
N MET A 174 -6.37 -1.05 2.51
CA MET A 174 -7.22 -2.17 2.88
C MET A 174 -8.68 -1.79 3.11
N ILE A 175 -8.94 -0.61 3.70
CA ILE A 175 -10.31 -0.08 3.85
C ILE A 175 -10.94 0.15 2.48
N PHE A 176 -10.20 0.77 1.55
CA PHE A 176 -10.65 1.00 0.18
C PHE A 176 -10.92 -0.32 -0.56
N MET A 177 -10.00 -1.28 -0.50
CA MET A 177 -10.13 -2.57 -1.17
C MET A 177 -11.31 -3.39 -0.61
N LYS A 178 -11.52 -3.41 0.70
CA LYS A 178 -12.67 -4.06 1.35
C LYS A 178 -13.99 -3.41 0.92
N ALA A 179 -14.03 -2.07 0.85
CA ALA A 179 -15.21 -1.35 0.37
C ALA A 179 -15.51 -1.66 -1.10
N TRP A 180 -14.47 -1.72 -1.93
CA TRP A 180 -14.61 -2.06 -3.35
C TRP A 180 -15.05 -3.51 -3.55
N ALA A 181 -14.44 -4.45 -2.86
CA ALA A 181 -14.83 -5.87 -2.90
C ALA A 181 -16.29 -6.07 -2.45
N ALA A 182 -16.73 -5.39 -1.39
CA ALA A 182 -18.12 -5.41 -0.95
C ALA A 182 -19.09 -4.87 -2.02
N ALA A 183 -18.74 -3.77 -2.68
CA ALA A 183 -19.55 -3.21 -3.76
C ALA A 183 -19.67 -4.17 -4.95
N VAL A 184 -18.57 -4.82 -5.33
CA VAL A 184 -18.56 -5.85 -6.40
C VAL A 184 -19.49 -7.03 -6.06
N LYS A 185 -19.59 -7.40 -4.79
CA LYS A 185 -20.52 -8.42 -4.31
C LYS A 185 -21.97 -7.95 -4.18
N GLY A 186 -22.25 -6.69 -4.41
CA GLY A 186 -23.58 -6.09 -4.25
C GLY A 186 -23.89 -5.60 -2.83
N GLU A 187 -22.88 -5.40 -1.98
CA GLU A 187 -22.98 -4.94 -0.59
C GLU A 187 -22.27 -3.55 -0.41
N PRO A 188 -22.62 -2.51 -1.19
CA PRO A 188 -21.79 -1.32 -1.31
C PRO A 188 -21.71 -0.45 -0.06
N GLU A 189 -22.63 -0.56 0.90
CA GLU A 189 -22.72 0.36 2.03
C GLU A 189 -22.10 -0.18 3.34
N THR A 190 -21.52 -1.36 3.32
CA THR A 190 -21.01 -2.01 4.54
C THR A 190 -19.79 -1.34 5.16
N ILE A 191 -18.99 -0.62 4.35
CA ILE A 191 -17.74 0.02 4.82
C ILE A 191 -17.73 1.48 4.40
N SER A 192 -17.69 2.41 5.38
CA SER A 192 -17.57 3.85 5.15
C SER A 192 -16.26 4.40 5.70
N PRO A 193 -15.51 5.21 4.93
CA PRO A 193 -14.29 5.85 5.43
C PRO A 193 -14.63 6.88 6.51
N SER A 194 -13.73 7.03 7.48
CA SER A 194 -13.78 8.06 8.52
C SER A 194 -12.65 9.07 8.28
N PHE A 195 -12.98 10.34 8.24
CA PHE A 195 -12.10 11.46 7.89
C PHE A 195 -11.61 12.25 9.11
N VAL A 196 -11.34 11.58 10.22
CA VAL A 196 -11.00 12.22 11.50
C VAL A 196 -9.53 12.62 11.63
N ALA A 197 -8.68 12.26 10.68
CA ALA A 197 -7.22 12.41 10.82
C ALA A 197 -6.80 13.87 11.06
N SER A 198 -7.30 14.82 10.27
CA SER A 198 -6.99 16.25 10.43
C SER A 198 -7.61 16.89 11.67
N ASP A 199 -8.72 16.35 12.17
CA ASP A 199 -9.33 16.83 13.42
C ASP A 199 -8.49 16.46 14.64
N VAL A 200 -7.84 15.29 14.60
CA VAL A 200 -7.00 14.77 15.68
C VAL A 200 -5.56 15.30 15.59
N PHE A 201 -5.02 15.37 14.36
CA PHE A 201 -3.66 15.79 14.06
C PHE A 201 -3.70 16.96 13.05
N PRO A 202 -3.89 18.21 13.54
CA PRO A 202 -4.06 19.38 12.68
C PRO A 202 -2.92 19.59 11.70
N SER A 203 -3.24 20.10 10.53
CA SER A 203 -2.27 20.46 9.49
C SER A 203 -1.45 21.71 9.87
N ASP A 204 -0.26 21.81 9.29
CA ASP A 204 0.57 23.02 9.38
C ASP A 204 1.08 23.42 7.98
N PRO A 205 0.67 24.57 7.44
CA PRO A 205 1.12 25.05 6.13
C PRO A 205 2.64 25.23 6.01
N ASN A 206 3.35 25.33 7.13
CA ASN A 206 4.80 25.51 7.17
C ASN A 206 5.58 24.21 7.43
N LEU A 207 4.88 23.06 7.40
CA LEU A 207 5.51 21.77 7.67
C LEU A 207 6.27 21.28 6.43
N LEU A 208 7.60 21.37 6.47
CA LEU A 208 8.50 20.98 5.38
C LEU A 208 9.24 19.64 5.64
N LEU A 209 8.65 18.77 6.43
CA LEU A 209 9.23 17.47 6.76
C LEU A 209 8.72 16.39 5.80
N SER A 210 9.56 15.41 5.49
CA SER A 210 9.18 14.22 4.74
C SER A 210 9.80 12.98 5.37
N HIS A 211 9.03 11.91 5.53
CA HIS A 211 9.48 10.73 6.27
C HIS A 211 8.85 9.41 5.77
N LYS A 212 9.48 8.29 6.16
CA LYS A 212 8.99 6.92 5.95
C LYS A 212 8.58 6.31 7.30
N PRO A 213 7.32 6.30 7.65
CA PRO A 213 6.81 5.88 8.96
C PRO A 213 6.45 4.39 9.03
N LEU A 214 6.35 3.81 10.26
CA LEU A 214 6.39 2.37 10.43
C LEU A 214 5.39 1.78 11.46
N VAL A 215 4.83 2.56 12.39
CA VAL A 215 3.97 2.02 13.46
C VAL A 215 2.56 2.59 13.37
N ASN A 216 1.57 1.75 13.12
CA ASN A 216 0.15 2.14 13.06
C ASN A 216 -0.34 2.61 14.44
N ILE A 217 -0.88 3.83 14.50
CA ILE A 217 -1.33 4.46 15.74
C ILE A 217 -2.84 4.35 16.00
N ARG A 218 -3.64 3.85 15.07
CA ARG A 218 -5.11 3.84 15.20
C ARG A 218 -5.57 3.16 16.50
N LYS A 219 -5.03 1.99 16.80
CA LYS A 219 -5.35 1.22 18.02
C LYS A 219 -4.58 1.67 19.25
N ARG A 220 -3.52 2.47 19.08
CA ARG A 220 -2.67 2.99 20.17
C ARG A 220 -3.16 4.32 20.71
N SER A 221 -4.04 5.01 20.00
CA SER A 221 -4.72 6.22 20.46
C SER A 221 -5.70 5.88 21.59
N SER A 222 -5.91 6.80 22.51
CA SER A 222 -6.88 6.69 23.63
C SER A 222 -7.87 7.86 23.57
N PRO A 223 -9.18 7.65 23.31
CA PRO A 223 -9.73 6.38 22.81
C PRO A 223 -9.14 5.99 21.44
N PRO A 224 -9.23 4.70 21.05
CA PRO A 224 -8.83 4.27 19.72
C PRO A 224 -9.53 5.08 18.63
N LEU A 225 -8.82 5.38 17.53
CA LEU A 225 -9.46 6.00 16.38
C LEU A 225 -10.44 5.04 15.71
N PRO A 226 -11.48 5.55 15.03
CA PRO A 226 -12.42 4.69 14.30
C PRO A 226 -11.68 3.72 13.37
N GLU A 227 -12.13 2.49 13.31
CA GLU A 227 -11.43 1.43 12.56
C GLU A 227 -11.24 1.78 11.07
N ASN A 228 -12.21 2.48 10.50
CA ASN A 228 -12.19 2.92 9.11
C ASN A 228 -11.57 4.32 8.91
N SER A 229 -10.76 4.81 9.85
CA SER A 229 -10.06 6.08 9.69
C SER A 229 -9.05 5.99 8.53
N ILE A 230 -9.14 6.90 7.58
CA ILE A 230 -8.22 7.02 6.46
C ILE A 230 -7.15 8.08 6.72
N GLY A 231 -6.07 8.03 5.96
CA GLY A 231 -4.89 8.89 6.10
C GLY A 231 -3.67 8.12 6.58
N ASN A 232 -2.52 8.79 6.65
CA ASN A 232 -1.27 8.23 7.15
C ASN A 232 -1.25 8.25 8.69
N LEU A 233 -1.92 7.30 9.32
CA LEU A 233 -2.06 7.23 10.76
C LEU A 233 -1.01 6.29 11.37
N PHE A 234 0.23 6.74 11.33
CA PHE A 234 1.39 6.01 11.84
C PHE A 234 2.49 6.97 12.36
N THR A 235 3.40 6.45 13.16
CA THR A 235 4.58 7.12 13.70
C THR A 235 5.82 6.26 13.48
N PRO A 236 7.01 6.86 13.29
CA PRO A 236 8.24 6.09 13.17
C PRO A 236 8.71 5.57 14.53
N ALA A 237 9.19 4.33 14.54
CA ALA A 237 9.99 3.78 15.62
C ALA A 237 11.43 3.59 15.11
N VAL A 238 12.38 4.25 15.72
CA VAL A 238 13.79 4.19 15.32
C VAL A 238 14.57 3.39 16.37
N ALA A 239 15.12 2.25 15.95
CA ALA A 239 16.07 1.48 16.74
C ALA A 239 17.48 1.83 16.28
N LEU A 240 18.34 2.26 17.20
CA LEU A 240 19.71 2.64 16.93
C LEU A 240 20.64 1.60 17.54
N CYS A 241 21.49 1.01 16.73
CA CYS A 241 22.56 0.14 17.19
C CYS A 241 23.90 0.78 16.86
N PHE A 242 24.69 1.06 17.91
CA PHE A 242 26.06 1.57 17.80
C PHE A 242 27.02 0.50 18.33
N PRO A 243 27.23 -0.57 17.58
CA PRO A 243 28.05 -1.67 18.10
C PRO A 243 29.53 -1.28 18.13
N THR A 244 30.15 -1.45 19.28
CA THR A 244 31.62 -1.53 19.37
C THR A 244 32.12 -2.87 18.84
N SER A 245 31.22 -3.83 18.63
CA SER A 245 31.40 -5.14 18.04
C SER A 245 30.13 -5.52 17.27
N LYS A 246 30.17 -6.57 16.44
CA LYS A 246 28.98 -7.06 15.72
C LYS A 246 27.88 -7.40 16.74
N PRO A 247 26.71 -6.71 16.68
CA PRO A 247 25.62 -6.96 17.63
C PRO A 247 25.05 -8.37 17.40
N ASP A 248 24.67 -9.03 18.48
CA ASP A 248 23.95 -10.30 18.38
C ASP A 248 22.44 -10.07 18.09
N LEU A 249 21.80 -11.10 17.60
CA LEU A 249 20.38 -11.05 17.24
C LEU A 249 19.47 -10.69 18.42
N PRO A 250 19.65 -11.22 19.66
CA PRO A 250 18.87 -10.78 20.82
C PRO A 250 18.96 -9.29 21.11
N THR A 251 20.13 -8.70 21.01
CA THR A 251 20.32 -7.25 21.20
C THR A 251 19.57 -6.44 20.14
N LEU A 252 19.68 -6.81 18.86
CA LEU A 252 18.97 -6.14 17.78
C LEU A 252 17.43 -6.21 17.95
N ILE A 253 16.92 -7.38 18.32
CA ILE A 253 15.49 -7.58 18.58
C ILE A 253 15.06 -6.77 19.80
N GLY A 254 15.87 -6.70 20.86
CA GLY A 254 15.63 -5.91 22.05
C GLY A 254 15.43 -4.43 21.71
N GLU A 255 16.41 -3.83 21.02
CA GLU A 255 16.37 -2.43 20.60
C GLU A 255 15.13 -2.12 19.72
N LEU A 256 14.81 -2.97 18.76
CA LEU A 256 13.64 -2.81 17.92
C LEU A 256 12.34 -2.89 18.73
N ARG A 257 12.22 -3.86 19.64
CA ARG A 257 11.06 -4.01 20.52
C ARG A 257 10.88 -2.79 21.41
N ASP A 258 11.94 -2.29 22.01
CA ASP A 258 11.92 -1.15 22.92
C ASP A 258 11.57 0.14 22.16
N SER A 259 12.05 0.31 20.92
CA SER A 259 11.69 1.44 20.10
C SER A 259 10.19 1.43 19.73
N ILE A 260 9.64 0.29 19.40
CA ILE A 260 8.20 0.11 19.10
C ILE A 260 7.34 0.32 20.36
N ALA A 261 7.81 -0.11 21.53
CA ALA A 261 7.11 0.04 22.79
C ALA A 261 7.00 1.51 23.25
N LYS A 262 7.96 2.36 22.85
CA LYS A 262 7.92 3.81 23.10
C LYS A 262 6.78 4.51 22.33
N GLU A 263 6.31 3.93 21.23
CA GLU A 263 5.15 4.41 20.48
C GLU A 263 3.85 3.97 21.17
N ASN A 264 3.68 4.34 22.42
CA ASN A 264 2.55 3.99 23.29
C ASN A 264 1.42 5.05 23.24
N SER A 265 0.33 4.78 23.98
CA SER A 265 -0.82 5.68 24.00
C SER A 265 -0.48 7.07 24.57
N GLU A 266 0.38 7.17 25.57
CA GLU A 266 0.79 8.45 26.17
C GLU A 266 1.49 9.33 25.14
N LYS A 267 2.44 8.77 24.38
CA LYS A 267 3.10 9.48 23.28
C LYS A 267 2.09 9.91 22.22
N ILE A 268 1.19 9.02 21.81
CA ILE A 268 0.18 9.35 20.80
C ILE A 268 -0.74 10.47 21.27
N GLU A 269 -1.16 10.46 22.55
CA GLU A 269 -1.95 11.56 23.12
C GLU A 269 -1.20 12.90 23.11
N SER A 270 0.10 12.89 23.39
CA SER A 270 0.92 14.10 23.32
C SER A 270 1.08 14.68 21.91
N MET A 271 0.81 13.89 20.87
CA MET A 271 0.88 14.29 19.46
C MET A 271 -0.42 14.92 18.95
N LYS A 272 -1.52 14.87 19.70
CA LYS A 272 -2.84 15.38 19.29
C LYS A 272 -2.96 16.89 19.45
N GLY A 273 -3.82 17.49 18.62
CA GLY A 273 -4.14 18.91 18.67
C GLY A 273 -2.97 19.83 18.27
N GLU A 274 -3.18 21.13 18.42
CA GLU A 274 -2.18 22.14 18.04
C GLU A 274 -0.85 22.03 18.82
N ASN A 275 -0.90 21.70 20.10
CA ASN A 275 0.30 21.48 20.90
C ASN A 275 1.08 20.23 20.48
N GLY A 276 0.40 19.23 19.96
CA GLY A 276 1.00 17.99 19.48
C GLY A 276 1.87 18.19 18.25
N LEU A 277 1.57 19.17 17.42
CA LEU A 277 2.37 19.48 16.24
C LEU A 277 3.83 19.84 16.60
N LYS A 278 4.05 20.55 17.70
CA LYS A 278 5.40 20.84 18.21
C LYS A 278 6.13 19.56 18.58
N MET A 279 5.45 18.66 19.31
CA MET A 279 5.99 17.36 19.70
C MET A 279 6.34 16.49 18.50
N ILE A 280 5.48 16.48 17.47
CA ILE A 280 5.75 15.77 16.22
C ILE A 280 7.01 16.32 15.55
N LYS A 281 7.13 17.64 15.40
CA LYS A 281 8.30 18.28 14.79
C LYS A 281 9.61 17.99 15.53
N GLU A 282 9.59 18.09 16.87
CA GLU A 282 10.76 17.84 17.72
C GLU A 282 11.17 16.36 17.67
N SER A 283 10.22 15.44 17.84
CA SER A 283 10.47 13.99 17.75
C SER A 283 11.05 13.62 16.39
N PHE A 284 10.49 14.18 15.35
CA PHE A 284 10.91 13.94 13.97
C PHE A 284 12.34 14.45 13.71
N LYS A 285 12.63 15.69 14.12
CA LYS A 285 13.98 16.25 13.99
C LYS A 285 15.01 15.38 14.69
N HIS A 286 14.72 14.98 15.93
CA HIS A 286 15.63 14.16 16.72
C HIS A 286 15.92 12.81 16.05
N GLN A 287 14.89 12.19 15.45
CA GLN A 287 15.06 10.94 14.71
C GLN A 287 15.87 11.12 13.42
N MET A 288 15.65 12.21 12.69
CA MET A 288 16.40 12.49 11.47
C MET A 288 17.86 12.80 11.77
N ASP A 289 18.14 13.54 12.83
CA ASP A 289 19.50 13.80 13.29
C ASP A 289 20.20 12.47 13.62
N ALA A 290 19.54 11.59 14.37
CA ALA A 290 20.08 10.27 14.70
C ALA A 290 20.32 9.38 13.46
N ILE A 291 19.41 9.37 12.49
CA ILE A 291 19.57 8.63 11.22
C ILE A 291 20.73 9.19 10.40
N SER A 292 20.92 10.50 10.40
CA SER A 292 22.01 11.15 9.63
C SER A 292 23.41 10.78 10.13
N GLU A 293 23.53 10.35 11.37
CA GLU A 293 24.77 9.89 11.99
C GLU A 293 25.07 8.40 11.72
N THR A 294 24.15 7.67 11.05
CA THR A 294 24.31 6.24 10.76
C THR A 294 24.78 5.98 9.35
N GLU A 295 25.72 5.04 9.17
CA GLU A 295 26.18 4.59 7.85
C GLU A 295 25.18 3.63 7.18
N TYR A 296 24.36 2.94 7.97
CA TYR A 296 23.44 1.91 7.51
C TYR A 296 22.03 2.16 8.02
N VAL A 297 21.08 2.30 7.12
CA VAL A 297 19.67 2.46 7.45
C VAL A 297 18.86 1.36 6.75
N MET A 298 18.13 0.58 7.53
CA MET A 298 17.14 -0.39 7.06
C MET A 298 15.74 0.09 7.43
N VAL A 299 14.88 0.22 6.45
CA VAL A 299 13.46 0.51 6.67
C VAL A 299 12.71 -0.81 6.78
N THR A 300 11.95 -0.98 7.86
CA THR A 300 11.13 -2.18 8.05
C THR A 300 9.68 -1.77 8.22
N THR A 301 8.79 -2.40 7.48
CA THR A 301 7.34 -2.25 7.63
C THR A 301 6.66 -3.60 7.70
N SER A 302 5.53 -3.66 8.39
CA SER A 302 4.74 -4.87 8.54
C SER A 302 3.30 -4.60 8.19
N VAL A 303 2.76 -5.39 7.28
CA VAL A 303 1.35 -5.41 6.90
C VAL A 303 0.66 -6.71 7.34
N LEU A 304 1.29 -7.41 8.29
CA LEU A 304 0.77 -8.63 8.90
C LEU A 304 -0.59 -8.38 9.58
N ASN A 305 -1.47 -9.37 9.51
CA ASN A 305 -2.80 -9.36 10.11
C ASN A 305 -3.72 -8.23 9.64
N MET A 306 -3.49 -7.69 8.43
CA MET A 306 -4.37 -6.67 7.84
C MET A 306 -5.46 -7.27 6.95
N GLY A 307 -5.45 -8.60 6.76
CA GLY A 307 -6.51 -9.34 6.06
C GLY A 307 -6.45 -9.23 4.54
N ILE A 308 -5.25 -9.16 3.95
CA ILE A 308 -5.06 -9.11 2.50
C ILE A 308 -5.70 -10.33 1.84
N TYR A 309 -5.42 -11.51 2.38
CA TYR A 309 -5.93 -12.78 1.86
C TYR A 309 -7.37 -13.09 2.27
N ASP A 310 -8.04 -12.16 2.99
CA ASP A 310 -9.48 -12.22 3.26
C ASP A 310 -10.31 -11.41 2.27
N LEU A 311 -9.65 -10.64 1.40
CA LEU A 311 -10.33 -9.93 0.33
C LEU A 311 -11.03 -10.94 -0.60
N ASP A 312 -12.31 -10.72 -0.85
CA ASP A 312 -13.09 -11.54 -1.78
C ASP A 312 -14.04 -10.67 -2.60
N PHE A 313 -13.78 -10.65 -3.90
CA PHE A 313 -14.60 -9.93 -4.88
C PHE A 313 -15.80 -10.75 -5.39
N GLY A 314 -16.11 -11.91 -4.75
CA GLY A 314 -17.19 -12.80 -5.14
C GLY A 314 -16.77 -13.94 -6.09
N TRP A 315 -15.47 -14.06 -6.37
CA TRP A 315 -14.95 -15.17 -7.21
C TRP A 315 -13.68 -15.83 -6.66
N GLY A 316 -13.36 -15.58 -5.40
CA GLY A 316 -12.26 -16.21 -4.68
C GLY A 316 -11.33 -15.23 -4.00
N LYS A 317 -10.55 -15.76 -3.07
CA LYS A 317 -9.55 -15.02 -2.32
C LYS A 317 -8.26 -14.88 -3.13
N PRO A 318 -7.42 -13.84 -2.85
CA PRO A 318 -6.10 -13.71 -3.47
C PRO A 318 -5.23 -14.94 -3.22
N VAL A 319 -4.41 -15.29 -4.20
CA VAL A 319 -3.37 -16.32 -4.07
C VAL A 319 -2.02 -15.71 -3.79
N TRP A 320 -1.80 -14.45 -4.17
CA TRP A 320 -0.59 -13.72 -3.87
C TRP A 320 -0.84 -12.21 -3.88
N PHE A 321 -0.07 -11.50 -3.05
CA PHE A 321 0.01 -10.05 -3.01
C PHE A 321 1.48 -9.64 -3.15
N TYR A 322 1.76 -8.69 -4.02
CA TYR A 322 3.12 -8.23 -4.24
C TYR A 322 3.21 -6.71 -4.11
N TYR A 323 4.24 -6.27 -3.41
CA TYR A 323 4.65 -4.89 -3.26
C TYR A 323 5.94 -4.65 -4.05
N ILE A 324 5.96 -3.61 -4.87
CA ILE A 324 7.16 -3.19 -5.58
C ILE A 324 7.76 -1.98 -4.87
N ASN A 325 9.03 -2.05 -4.48
CA ASN A 325 9.69 -0.89 -3.91
C ASN A 325 9.85 0.21 -4.99
N PRO A 326 9.23 1.40 -4.81
CA PRO A 326 9.37 2.50 -5.77
C PRO A 326 10.77 3.12 -5.72
N SER A 327 11.48 3.00 -4.60
CA SER A 327 12.81 3.56 -4.39
C SER A 327 13.89 2.49 -4.55
N MET A 328 14.55 2.46 -5.68
CA MET A 328 15.66 1.51 -5.96
C MET A 328 16.88 1.71 -5.03
N THR A 329 16.91 2.77 -4.23
CA THR A 329 18.08 3.13 -3.40
C THR A 329 17.88 2.87 -1.90
N SER A 330 16.68 2.50 -1.47
CA SER A 330 16.38 2.28 -0.05
C SER A 330 16.40 0.79 0.29
N ARG A 331 17.15 0.42 1.31
CA ARG A 331 17.05 -0.90 1.94
C ARG A 331 15.68 -1.00 2.63
N LEU A 332 14.90 -2.00 2.26
CA LEU A 332 13.54 -2.16 2.72
C LEU A 332 13.23 -3.62 3.02
N LEU A 333 12.56 -3.84 4.13
CA LEU A 333 11.95 -5.11 4.52
C LEU A 333 10.45 -4.91 4.70
N VAL A 334 9.64 -5.64 3.94
CA VAL A 334 8.18 -5.66 4.10
C VAL A 334 7.75 -7.04 4.55
N LEU A 335 7.11 -7.13 5.70
CA LEU A 335 6.55 -8.38 6.23
C LEU A 335 5.07 -8.49 5.87
N ILE A 336 4.68 -9.61 5.27
CA ILE A 336 3.35 -9.87 4.71
C ILE A 336 2.86 -11.23 5.20
N ASP A 337 1.54 -11.39 5.39
CA ASP A 337 0.91 -12.70 5.62
C ASP A 337 1.12 -13.64 4.43
N THR A 338 1.13 -14.94 4.68
CA THR A 338 1.07 -15.95 3.61
C THR A 338 -0.37 -16.32 3.25
N PRO A 339 -0.65 -16.75 2.01
CA PRO A 339 -2.01 -17.14 1.60
C PRO A 339 -2.63 -18.28 2.44
N GLN A 340 -1.79 -19.15 2.99
CA GLN A 340 -2.22 -20.29 3.81
C GLN A 340 -2.60 -19.89 5.25
N GLY A 341 -2.57 -18.61 5.61
CA GLY A 341 -3.00 -18.11 6.92
C GLY A 341 -1.94 -18.33 8.01
N ASP A 342 -2.09 -19.23 8.90
CA ASP A 342 -1.41 -19.26 10.20
C ASP A 342 0.03 -19.81 10.21
N VAL A 343 0.67 -20.13 9.08
CA VAL A 343 1.88 -20.99 9.07
C VAL A 343 3.16 -20.28 8.67
N GLY A 344 3.12 -19.01 8.25
CA GLY A 344 4.35 -18.36 7.82
C GLY A 344 4.24 -16.85 7.61
N VAL A 345 5.38 -16.24 7.37
CA VAL A 345 5.54 -14.83 7.02
C VAL A 345 6.33 -14.77 5.73
N GLU A 346 5.83 -14.03 4.77
CA GLU A 346 6.57 -13.65 3.58
C GLU A 346 7.31 -12.33 3.83
N ALA A 347 8.55 -12.26 3.39
CA ALA A 347 9.38 -11.06 3.51
C ALA A 347 9.83 -10.60 2.13
N ILE A 348 9.42 -9.41 1.71
CA ILE A 348 9.96 -8.75 0.52
C ILE A 348 11.16 -7.92 0.96
N VAL A 349 12.33 -8.28 0.47
CA VAL A 349 13.62 -7.68 0.86
C VAL A 349 14.21 -6.93 -0.31
N THR A 350 14.52 -5.66 -0.11
CA THR A 350 15.29 -4.84 -1.06
C THR A 350 16.61 -4.44 -0.43
N LEU A 351 17.71 -4.77 -1.08
CA LEU A 351 19.08 -4.48 -0.67
C LEU A 351 19.87 -3.93 -1.87
N THR A 352 21.07 -3.43 -1.64
CA THR A 352 22.00 -3.19 -2.75
C THR A 352 22.42 -4.52 -3.41
N SER A 353 22.90 -4.48 -4.64
CA SER A 353 23.28 -5.70 -5.36
C SER A 353 24.29 -6.52 -4.59
N ASP A 354 25.34 -5.88 -4.04
CA ASP A 354 26.41 -6.55 -3.30
C ASP A 354 25.89 -7.21 -2.00
N GLU A 355 24.98 -6.51 -1.31
CA GLU A 355 24.33 -7.04 -0.10
C GLU A 355 23.38 -8.20 -0.43
N MET A 356 22.64 -8.11 -1.52
CA MET A 356 21.73 -9.14 -1.95
C MET A 356 22.49 -10.44 -2.35
N GLU A 357 23.63 -10.31 -3.02
CA GLU A 357 24.48 -11.47 -3.34
C GLU A 357 24.91 -12.25 -2.10
N ILE A 358 25.23 -11.53 -1.01
CA ILE A 358 25.59 -12.16 0.28
C ILE A 358 24.35 -12.74 0.95
N PHE A 359 23.27 -11.95 1.03
CA PHE A 359 22.04 -12.28 1.75
C PHE A 359 21.38 -13.55 1.21
N GLN A 360 21.24 -13.66 -0.11
CA GLN A 360 20.59 -14.80 -0.74
C GLN A 360 21.38 -16.12 -0.64
N CYS A 361 22.67 -16.06 -0.30
CA CYS A 361 23.55 -17.22 -0.12
C CYS A 361 23.82 -17.55 1.34
N ASP A 362 23.24 -16.78 2.30
CA ASP A 362 23.47 -17.02 3.72
C ASP A 362 22.81 -18.34 4.15
N THR A 363 23.65 -19.29 4.57
CA THR A 363 23.22 -20.66 4.90
C THR A 363 22.39 -20.72 6.19
N GLU A 364 22.62 -19.81 7.14
CA GLU A 364 21.84 -19.75 8.36
C GLU A 364 20.42 -19.24 8.02
N LEU A 365 20.31 -18.17 7.25
CA LEU A 365 19.01 -17.65 6.77
C LEU A 365 18.24 -18.74 6.00
N LEU A 366 18.90 -19.42 5.06
CA LEU A 366 18.28 -20.45 4.22
C LEU A 366 17.88 -21.71 5.00
N SER A 367 18.35 -21.88 6.25
CA SER A 367 17.85 -22.93 7.14
C SER A 367 16.46 -22.63 7.71
N TYR A 368 16.01 -21.36 7.70
CA TYR A 368 14.73 -20.90 8.22
C TYR A 368 13.78 -20.38 7.14
N ALA A 369 14.29 -20.02 5.97
CA ALA A 369 13.50 -19.39 4.91
C ALA A 369 13.75 -20.02 3.54
N THR A 370 12.73 -20.02 2.69
CA THR A 370 12.83 -20.42 1.29
C THR A 370 12.96 -19.18 0.42
N LEU A 371 13.97 -19.13 -0.41
CA LEU A 371 14.20 -18.02 -1.35
C LEU A 371 13.20 -18.10 -2.50
N ASN A 372 12.49 -16.98 -2.72
CA ASN A 372 11.52 -16.80 -3.83
C ASN A 372 10.61 -18.02 -4.05
N PRO A 373 9.84 -18.45 -3.03
CA PRO A 373 8.95 -19.60 -3.16
C PRO A 373 7.91 -19.31 -4.26
N CYS A 374 7.47 -20.37 -4.95
CA CYS A 374 6.31 -20.26 -5.83
C CYS A 374 5.08 -19.93 -4.98
N PRO A 375 4.30 -18.87 -5.30
CA PRO A 375 3.13 -18.48 -4.51
C PRO A 375 1.92 -19.43 -4.65
N LEU A 376 2.02 -20.45 -5.51
CA LEU A 376 0.95 -21.41 -5.81
C LEU A 376 1.24 -22.79 -5.25
#